data_098190bd84e3d49c7dfd24c159b785f2
#
_entry.id   098190bd84e3d49c7dfd24c159b785f2
#
_cell.length_a   1.000
_cell.length_b   1.000
_cell.length_c   1.000
_cell.angle_alpha   90.00
_cell.angle_beta   90.00
_cell.angle_gamma   90.00
#
_symmetry.space_group_name_H-M   'P 1'
#
loop_
_entity.id
_entity.type
_entity.pdbx_description
1 polymer ?
#
loop_
_entity_poly.entity_id
_entity_poly.type
_entity_poly.pdbx_seq_one_letter_code
_entity_poly.pdbx_strand_id
1 'polypeptide(L)'
;MLIGSGDILPIALGLVAAAAAGAAGTWWLLRRRPPRPPGTAATPGAIEDAEFGTLVSHDLRAPIRVVEGFTRIVKEDYGAVLGKLGTDHLDRVLGAATRMNHMIDALLALSRLSSQPLTRAPVDLSQLAGYVVEDLRRLSPEREVEVEIEPGRAASGDPTLLRMVLENLLGNAWKYTGNTAAARIAFVRHPREAATFTVSDNGAGFDMRFADRLFGAFQRLHSASEFPGTGIGLASVRRIVLRHGGSIRAEGEPDRGARFHFSLPGS
;
A
#
# COMPACT_ATOMS: atom_id res chain seq x y z
N MET A 1 -25.96 -14.20 -39.28
CA MET A 1 -24.74 -14.88 -39.76
C MET A 1 -23.99 -15.33 -38.52
N LEU A 2 -24.12 -16.59 -38.15
CA LEU A 2 -23.60 -17.16 -36.91
C LEU A 2 -22.10 -17.45 -37.12
N ILE A 3 -21.26 -16.77 -36.39
CA ILE A 3 -19.81 -17.05 -36.30
C ILE A 3 -19.68 -18.37 -35.53
N GLY A 4 -19.18 -19.42 -36.21
CA GLY A 4 -19.05 -20.75 -35.62
C GLY A 4 -18.01 -20.77 -34.50
N SER A 5 -18.23 -21.59 -33.48
CA SER A 5 -17.36 -21.79 -32.31
C SER A 5 -15.91 -22.17 -32.64
N GLY A 6 -15.57 -22.42 -33.90
CA GLY A 6 -14.22 -22.73 -34.39
C GLY A 6 -13.34 -21.47 -34.60
N ASP A 7 -13.91 -20.26 -34.75
CA ASP A 7 -13.16 -19.08 -35.15
C ASP A 7 -12.66 -18.24 -33.95
N ILE A 8 -13.14 -18.50 -32.77
CA ILE A 8 -12.79 -17.74 -31.54
C ILE A 8 -11.40 -18.18 -31.02
N LEU A 9 -11.05 -19.46 -31.16
CA LEU A 9 -9.79 -20.01 -30.64
C LEU A 9 -8.53 -19.42 -31.32
N PRO A 10 -8.46 -19.24 -32.64
CA PRO A 10 -7.30 -18.62 -33.28
C PRO A 10 -7.13 -17.13 -32.98
N ILE A 11 -8.22 -16.39 -32.73
CA ILE A 11 -8.16 -14.95 -32.37
C ILE A 11 -7.62 -14.79 -30.95
N ALA A 12 -8.04 -15.63 -30.01
CA ALA A 12 -7.54 -15.61 -28.63
C ALA A 12 -6.05 -16.00 -28.54
N LEU A 13 -5.60 -17.00 -29.34
CA LEU A 13 -4.19 -17.37 -29.41
C LEU A 13 -3.31 -16.27 -30.03
N GLY A 14 -3.84 -15.54 -31.04
CA GLY A 14 -3.13 -14.42 -31.69
C GLY A 14 -2.87 -13.26 -30.74
N LEU A 15 -3.84 -12.90 -29.89
CA LEU A 15 -3.73 -11.84 -28.89
C LEU A 15 -2.74 -12.17 -27.77
N VAL A 16 -2.72 -13.42 -27.31
CA VAL A 16 -1.76 -13.88 -26.29
C VAL A 16 -0.32 -13.89 -26.85
N ALA A 17 -0.14 -14.30 -28.12
CA ALA A 17 1.17 -14.27 -28.79
C ALA A 17 1.69 -12.84 -29.01
N ALA A 18 0.83 -11.87 -29.35
CA ALA A 18 1.20 -10.46 -29.52
C ALA A 18 1.63 -9.82 -28.19
N ALA A 19 0.97 -10.13 -27.08
CA ALA A 19 1.34 -9.65 -25.76
C ALA A 19 2.69 -10.22 -25.27
N ALA A 20 2.98 -11.50 -25.58
CA ALA A 20 4.25 -12.14 -25.24
C ALA A 20 5.42 -11.57 -26.07
N ALA A 21 5.20 -11.26 -27.35
CA ALA A 21 6.22 -10.65 -28.23
C ALA A 21 6.56 -9.20 -27.81
N GLY A 22 5.57 -8.43 -27.35
CA GLY A 22 5.79 -7.09 -26.81
C GLY A 22 6.64 -7.08 -25.54
N ALA A 23 6.43 -8.04 -24.64
CA ALA A 23 7.21 -8.18 -23.40
C ALA A 23 8.66 -8.60 -23.67
N ALA A 24 8.90 -9.48 -24.66
CA ALA A 24 10.25 -9.92 -25.06
C ALA A 24 11.06 -8.78 -25.73
N GLY A 25 10.41 -7.94 -26.53
CA GLY A 25 11.05 -6.80 -27.21
C GLY A 25 11.52 -5.73 -26.22
N THR A 26 10.73 -5.40 -25.21
CA THR A 26 11.11 -4.45 -24.15
C THR A 26 12.26 -4.98 -23.28
N TRP A 27 12.27 -6.28 -22.98
CA TRP A 27 13.35 -6.90 -22.20
C TRP A 27 14.71 -6.88 -22.95
N TRP A 28 14.70 -7.05 -24.29
CA TRP A 28 15.90 -6.99 -25.11
C TRP A 28 16.47 -5.57 -25.23
N LEU A 29 15.64 -4.55 -25.31
CA LEU A 29 16.05 -3.12 -25.35
C LEU A 29 16.67 -2.66 -24.02
N LEU A 30 16.21 -3.17 -22.89
CA LEU A 30 16.74 -2.84 -21.56
C LEU A 30 18.15 -3.42 -21.30
N ARG A 31 18.53 -4.48 -22.00
CA ARG A 31 19.87 -5.11 -21.88
C ARG A 31 21.01 -4.40 -22.64
N ARG A 32 20.71 -3.43 -23.52
CA ARG A 32 21.71 -2.77 -24.39
C ARG A 32 22.11 -1.35 -23.96
N ARG A 33 22.15 -1.02 -22.66
CA ARG A 33 22.67 0.28 -22.21
C ARG A 33 24.20 0.26 -22.16
N PRO A 34 24.90 1.23 -22.81
CA PRO A 34 26.35 1.41 -22.66
C PRO A 34 26.70 1.95 -21.27
N PRO A 35 27.93 1.70 -20.75
CA PRO A 35 28.35 2.20 -19.45
C PRO A 35 28.49 3.73 -19.47
N ARG A 36 27.97 4.41 -18.43
CA ARG A 36 28.10 5.86 -18.21
C ARG A 36 29.51 6.22 -17.71
N PRO A 37 30.03 7.42 -18.07
CA PRO A 37 31.28 7.92 -17.56
C PRO A 37 31.21 8.35 -16.09
N PRO A 38 32.30 8.28 -15.32
CA PRO A 38 32.34 8.66 -13.91
C PRO A 38 32.45 10.17 -13.74
N GLY A 39 31.55 10.78 -13.02
CA GLY A 39 31.65 12.19 -12.63
C GLY A 39 30.46 12.69 -11.80
N THR A 40 30.75 13.12 -10.59
CA THR A 40 30.00 13.86 -9.58
C THR A 40 29.20 13.05 -8.57
N ALA A 41 29.68 13.15 -7.32
CA ALA A 41 29.14 12.52 -6.12
C ALA A 41 27.84 13.19 -5.66
N ALA A 42 26.71 12.52 -5.97
CA ALA A 42 25.48 12.61 -5.21
C ALA A 42 25.12 11.16 -4.87
N THR A 43 24.65 10.91 -3.66
CA THR A 43 24.37 9.58 -3.12
C THR A 43 23.61 8.72 -4.14
N PRO A 44 24.19 7.62 -4.69
CA PRO A 44 23.70 6.98 -5.91
C PRO A 44 22.35 6.24 -5.80
N GLY A 45 21.77 6.06 -4.62
CA GLY A 45 20.58 5.24 -4.44
C GLY A 45 19.22 5.96 -4.53
N ALA A 46 19.17 7.26 -4.24
CA ALA A 46 17.87 7.96 -4.05
C ALA A 46 17.29 8.56 -5.35
N ILE A 47 18.14 8.93 -6.31
CA ILE A 47 17.70 9.50 -7.60
C ILE A 47 17.30 8.39 -8.57
N GLU A 48 18.01 7.27 -8.57
CA GLU A 48 17.67 6.11 -9.40
C GLU A 48 16.30 5.50 -9.03
N ASP A 49 15.97 5.43 -7.74
CA ASP A 49 14.67 4.89 -7.27
C ASP A 49 13.48 5.76 -7.69
N ALA A 50 13.62 7.08 -7.74
CA ALA A 50 12.51 8.00 -8.06
C ALA A 50 12.23 8.08 -9.58
N GLU A 51 13.26 8.17 -10.40
CA GLU A 51 13.14 8.15 -11.87
C GLU A 51 12.67 6.78 -12.35
N PHE A 52 13.19 5.70 -11.78
CA PHE A 52 12.77 4.33 -12.08
C PHE A 52 11.30 4.09 -11.72
N GLY A 53 10.84 4.55 -10.55
CA GLY A 53 9.44 4.43 -10.14
C GLY A 53 8.48 5.12 -11.11
N THR A 54 8.81 6.31 -11.59
CA THR A 54 7.94 7.10 -12.50
C THR A 54 7.90 6.49 -13.90
N LEU A 55 9.04 6.07 -14.44
CA LEU A 55 9.13 5.47 -15.78
C LEU A 55 8.40 4.12 -15.86
N VAL A 56 8.69 3.24 -14.90
CA VAL A 56 8.08 1.89 -14.83
C VAL A 56 6.56 1.98 -14.62
N SER A 57 6.10 2.96 -13.86
CA SER A 57 4.65 3.08 -13.58
C SER A 57 3.84 3.54 -14.78
N HIS A 58 4.38 4.44 -15.60
CA HIS A 58 3.72 4.84 -16.85
C HIS A 58 3.60 3.65 -17.80
N ASP A 59 4.68 2.90 -17.97
CA ASP A 59 4.74 1.77 -18.89
C ASP A 59 3.89 0.57 -18.44
N LEU A 60 3.69 0.41 -17.12
CA LEU A 60 2.81 -0.62 -16.57
C LEU A 60 1.33 -0.26 -16.66
N ARG A 61 0.96 1.03 -16.58
CA ARG A 61 -0.46 1.45 -16.68
C ARG A 61 -1.05 1.28 -18.08
N ALA A 62 -0.25 1.44 -19.12
CA ALA A 62 -0.75 1.35 -20.49
C ALA A 62 -1.32 -0.04 -20.81
N PRO A 63 -0.61 -1.17 -20.59
CA PRO A 63 -1.16 -2.49 -20.84
C PRO A 63 -2.34 -2.84 -19.92
N ILE A 64 -2.34 -2.37 -18.66
CA ILE A 64 -3.46 -2.61 -17.73
C ILE A 64 -4.74 -1.94 -18.23
N ARG A 65 -4.67 -0.69 -18.71
CA ARG A 65 -5.81 0.01 -19.30
C ARG A 65 -6.37 -0.71 -20.52
N VAL A 66 -5.50 -1.29 -21.34
CA VAL A 66 -5.92 -2.09 -22.51
C VAL A 66 -6.68 -3.32 -22.06
N VAL A 67 -6.15 -4.09 -21.08
CA VAL A 67 -6.83 -5.26 -20.51
C VAL A 67 -8.18 -4.86 -19.91
N GLU A 68 -8.23 -3.79 -19.12
CA GLU A 68 -9.46 -3.28 -18.49
C GLU A 68 -10.49 -2.86 -19.55
N GLY A 69 -10.07 -2.10 -20.58
CA GLY A 69 -10.94 -1.63 -21.64
C GLY A 69 -11.55 -2.79 -22.44
N PHE A 70 -10.73 -3.71 -22.95
CA PHE A 70 -11.25 -4.87 -23.70
C PHE A 70 -12.11 -5.81 -22.86
N THR A 71 -11.74 -6.02 -21.58
CA THR A 71 -12.56 -6.86 -20.69
C THR A 71 -13.93 -6.22 -20.46
N ARG A 72 -14.01 -4.90 -20.34
CA ARG A 72 -15.27 -4.17 -20.20
C ARG A 72 -16.12 -4.29 -21.47
N ILE A 73 -15.54 -4.09 -22.66
CA ILE A 73 -16.21 -4.24 -23.95
C ILE A 73 -16.78 -5.67 -24.08
N VAL A 74 -15.98 -6.69 -23.81
CA VAL A 74 -16.45 -8.11 -23.86
C VAL A 74 -17.58 -8.35 -22.88
N LYS A 75 -17.55 -7.76 -21.70
CA LYS A 75 -18.62 -7.89 -20.70
C LYS A 75 -19.90 -7.19 -21.17
N GLU A 76 -19.79 -5.99 -21.76
CA GLU A 76 -20.93 -5.20 -22.26
C GLU A 76 -21.56 -5.86 -23.49
N ASP A 77 -20.77 -6.26 -24.49
CA ASP A 77 -21.25 -6.76 -25.76
C ASP A 77 -21.68 -8.23 -25.72
N TYR A 78 -21.03 -9.04 -24.90
CA TYR A 78 -21.20 -10.50 -24.89
C TYR A 78 -21.65 -11.07 -23.55
N GLY A 79 -21.87 -10.25 -22.52
CA GLY A 79 -22.24 -10.71 -21.19
C GLY A 79 -23.46 -11.63 -21.14
N ALA A 80 -24.47 -11.35 -21.96
CA ALA A 80 -25.67 -12.19 -22.06
C ALA A 80 -25.38 -13.58 -22.64
N VAL A 81 -24.42 -13.71 -23.57
CA VAL A 81 -24.00 -14.95 -24.21
C VAL A 81 -23.07 -15.77 -23.32
N LEU A 82 -22.19 -15.08 -22.57
CA LEU A 82 -21.22 -15.72 -21.67
C LEU A 82 -21.87 -16.34 -20.43
N GLY A 83 -23.08 -15.93 -20.10
CA GLY A 83 -23.79 -16.36 -18.91
C GLY A 83 -23.08 -15.91 -17.62
N LYS A 84 -23.63 -16.35 -16.47
CA LYS A 84 -23.16 -15.93 -15.15
C LYS A 84 -21.68 -16.25 -14.91
N LEU A 85 -21.26 -17.48 -15.24
CA LEU A 85 -19.87 -17.92 -15.00
C LEU A 85 -18.85 -17.10 -15.81
N GLY A 86 -19.16 -16.82 -17.09
CA GLY A 86 -18.29 -15.99 -17.93
C GLY A 86 -18.20 -14.55 -17.44
N THR A 87 -19.33 -13.98 -17.02
CA THR A 87 -19.36 -12.63 -16.43
C THR A 87 -18.59 -12.56 -15.13
N ASP A 88 -18.71 -13.57 -14.25
CA ASP A 88 -17.92 -13.66 -13.01
C ASP A 88 -16.40 -13.71 -13.28
N HIS A 89 -15.98 -14.39 -14.36
CA HIS A 89 -14.56 -14.39 -14.77
C HIS A 89 -14.08 -13.01 -15.23
N LEU A 90 -14.88 -12.30 -16.03
CA LEU A 90 -14.55 -10.94 -16.46
C LEU A 90 -14.48 -9.98 -15.28
N ASP A 91 -15.36 -10.11 -14.28
CA ASP A 91 -15.32 -9.31 -13.06
C ASP A 91 -14.06 -9.56 -12.24
N ARG A 92 -13.59 -10.80 -12.18
CA ARG A 92 -12.29 -11.13 -11.56
C ARG A 92 -11.11 -10.47 -12.29
N VAL A 93 -11.15 -10.44 -13.62
CA VAL A 93 -10.11 -9.77 -14.43
C VAL A 93 -10.12 -8.26 -14.17
N LEU A 94 -11.30 -7.61 -14.22
CA LEU A 94 -11.45 -6.19 -13.91
C LEU A 94 -10.97 -5.86 -12.49
N GLY A 95 -11.36 -6.67 -11.51
CA GLY A 95 -10.88 -6.53 -10.14
C GLY A 95 -9.36 -6.70 -10.00
N ALA A 96 -8.73 -7.59 -10.79
CA ALA A 96 -7.28 -7.73 -10.83
C ALA A 96 -6.59 -6.50 -11.45
N ALA A 97 -7.13 -5.96 -12.56
CA ALA A 97 -6.62 -4.74 -13.20
C ALA A 97 -6.68 -3.53 -12.26
N THR A 98 -7.80 -3.34 -11.56
CA THR A 98 -7.95 -2.30 -10.54
C THR A 98 -6.92 -2.44 -9.42
N ARG A 99 -6.70 -3.65 -8.91
CA ARG A 99 -5.66 -3.89 -7.90
C ARG A 99 -4.26 -3.56 -8.41
N MET A 100 -3.92 -3.91 -9.66
CA MET A 100 -2.64 -3.56 -10.27
C MET A 100 -2.44 -2.05 -10.37
N ASN A 101 -3.46 -1.28 -10.78
CA ASN A 101 -3.41 0.18 -10.79
C ASN A 101 -3.12 0.74 -9.39
N HIS A 102 -3.82 0.27 -8.36
CA HIS A 102 -3.56 0.68 -6.97
C HIS A 102 -2.12 0.33 -6.52
N MET A 103 -1.58 -0.83 -6.94
CA MET A 103 -0.19 -1.19 -6.63
C MET A 103 0.81 -0.25 -7.28
N ILE A 104 0.58 0.16 -8.52
CA ILE A 104 1.42 1.12 -9.24
C ILE A 104 1.37 2.49 -8.57
N ASP A 105 0.18 2.99 -8.21
CA ASP A 105 0.01 4.27 -7.53
C ASP A 105 0.80 4.32 -6.22
N ALA A 106 0.76 3.25 -5.49
CA ALA A 106 1.41 3.11 -4.22
C ALA A 106 2.93 2.93 -4.32
N LEU A 107 3.42 2.24 -5.37
CA LEU A 107 4.85 2.18 -5.67
C LEU A 107 5.39 3.57 -5.99
N LEU A 108 4.63 4.36 -6.77
CA LEU A 108 4.96 5.77 -7.05
C LEU A 108 4.99 6.62 -5.78
N ALA A 109 4.02 6.45 -4.89
CA ALA A 109 3.99 7.17 -3.63
C ALA A 109 5.23 6.83 -2.78
N LEU A 110 5.60 5.55 -2.66
CA LEU A 110 6.83 5.11 -1.97
C LEU A 110 8.10 5.68 -2.61
N SER A 111 8.17 5.72 -3.94
CA SER A 111 9.30 6.29 -4.67
C SER A 111 9.44 7.80 -4.39
N ARG A 112 8.34 8.55 -4.45
CA ARG A 112 8.31 9.99 -4.14
C ARG A 112 8.69 10.29 -2.69
N LEU A 113 8.26 9.45 -1.74
CA LEU A 113 8.67 9.55 -0.34
C LEU A 113 10.18 9.46 -0.16
N SER A 114 10.91 8.84 -1.09
CA SER A 114 12.36 8.67 -1.00
C SER A 114 13.16 9.87 -1.49
N SER A 115 12.63 10.64 -2.43
CA SER A 115 13.35 11.69 -3.17
C SER A 115 13.17 13.10 -2.63
N GLN A 116 12.09 13.38 -1.87
CA GLN A 116 11.84 14.72 -1.35
C GLN A 116 12.68 15.00 -0.10
N PRO A 117 13.29 16.20 0.07
CA PRO A 117 13.98 16.58 1.30
C PRO A 117 12.98 16.60 2.48
N LEU A 118 13.45 16.22 3.69
CA LEU A 118 12.64 16.31 4.90
C LEU A 118 12.59 17.76 5.42
N THR A 119 11.38 18.27 5.61
CA THR A 119 11.17 19.57 6.28
C THR A 119 10.87 19.32 7.75
N ARG A 120 11.92 19.32 8.59
CA ARG A 120 11.76 19.06 10.04
C ARG A 120 11.23 20.28 10.77
N ALA A 121 10.18 20.06 11.57
CA ALA A 121 9.59 21.02 12.50
C ALA A 121 9.18 20.32 13.79
N PRO A 122 8.96 21.04 14.90
CA PRO A 122 8.26 20.47 16.06
C PRO A 122 6.83 20.10 15.69
N VAL A 123 6.42 18.86 15.96
CA VAL A 123 5.10 18.32 15.64
C VAL A 123 4.46 17.78 16.91
N ASP A 124 3.27 18.28 17.26
CA ASP A 124 2.43 17.69 18.30
C ASP A 124 1.73 16.43 17.74
N LEU A 125 2.29 15.27 18.09
CA LEU A 125 1.77 13.98 17.64
C LEU A 125 0.43 13.63 18.29
N SER A 126 0.17 14.11 19.53
CA SER A 126 -1.11 13.89 20.21
C SER A 126 -2.24 14.62 19.49
N GLN A 127 -2.02 15.89 19.13
CA GLN A 127 -2.98 16.66 18.37
C GLN A 127 -3.21 16.04 16.97
N LEU A 128 -2.14 15.63 16.32
CA LEU A 128 -2.20 15.02 15.00
C LEU A 128 -2.96 13.69 15.01
N ALA A 129 -2.73 12.85 16.02
CA ALA A 129 -3.49 11.61 16.26
C ALA A 129 -4.97 11.88 16.51
N GLY A 130 -5.29 12.94 17.27
CA GLY A 130 -6.65 13.40 17.49
C GLY A 130 -7.38 13.71 16.18
N TYR A 131 -6.78 14.49 15.30
CA TYR A 131 -7.36 14.78 13.97
C TYR A 131 -7.59 13.53 13.14
N VAL A 132 -6.64 12.60 13.14
CA VAL A 132 -6.81 11.32 12.40
C VAL A 132 -7.97 10.51 12.96
N VAL A 133 -8.10 10.42 14.28
CA VAL A 133 -9.22 9.69 14.92
C VAL A 133 -10.57 10.35 14.63
N GLU A 134 -10.63 11.67 14.63
CA GLU A 134 -11.86 12.39 14.25
C GLU A 134 -12.25 12.14 12.79
N ASP A 135 -11.28 12.09 11.88
CA ASP A 135 -11.51 11.73 10.48
C ASP A 135 -12.05 10.30 10.35
N LEU A 136 -11.48 9.33 11.10
CA LEU A 136 -11.96 7.95 11.12
C LEU A 136 -13.37 7.82 11.68
N ARG A 137 -13.71 8.55 12.74
CA ARG A 137 -15.08 8.60 13.30
C ARG A 137 -16.08 9.18 12.32
N ARG A 138 -15.71 10.21 11.57
CA ARG A 138 -16.59 10.79 10.53
C ARG A 138 -16.88 9.83 9.38
N LEU A 139 -15.90 8.99 9.04
CA LEU A 139 -16.05 7.97 7.98
C LEU A 139 -16.86 6.74 8.42
N SER A 140 -16.97 6.51 9.72
CA SER A 140 -17.69 5.36 10.29
C SER A 140 -18.46 5.78 11.54
N PRO A 141 -19.51 6.62 11.40
CA PRO A 141 -20.21 7.23 12.54
C PRO A 141 -20.98 6.22 13.40
N GLU A 142 -21.29 5.05 12.85
CA GLU A 142 -21.96 3.94 13.52
C GLU A 142 -21.05 3.12 14.45
N ARG A 143 -19.70 3.34 14.36
CA ARG A 143 -18.74 2.56 15.13
C ARG A 143 -18.42 3.22 16.47
N GLU A 144 -18.61 2.46 17.53
CA GLU A 144 -18.14 2.81 18.87
C GLU A 144 -16.74 2.21 19.09
N VAL A 145 -15.74 3.07 19.21
CA VAL A 145 -14.34 2.69 19.47
C VAL A 145 -13.81 3.53 20.61
N GLU A 146 -13.36 2.89 21.68
CA GLU A 146 -12.64 3.54 22.76
C GLU A 146 -11.23 3.89 22.28
N VAL A 147 -10.90 5.19 22.26
CA VAL A 147 -9.57 5.65 21.81
C VAL A 147 -8.91 6.45 22.92
N GLU A 148 -7.72 5.98 23.32
CA GLU A 148 -6.83 6.65 24.26
C GLU A 148 -5.70 7.33 23.49
N ILE A 149 -5.54 8.65 23.67
CA ILE A 149 -4.39 9.41 23.15
C ILE A 149 -3.69 10.08 24.31
N GLU A 150 -2.46 9.66 24.59
CA GLU A 150 -1.66 10.26 25.64
C GLU A 150 -1.30 11.71 25.29
N PRO A 151 -1.62 12.71 26.13
CA PRO A 151 -1.43 14.12 25.79
C PRO A 151 0.06 14.53 25.79
N GLY A 152 0.37 15.61 25.06
CA GLY A 152 1.70 16.24 25.10
C GLY A 152 2.81 15.41 24.46
N ARG A 153 2.49 14.53 23.53
CA ARG A 153 3.49 13.77 22.78
C ARG A 153 3.92 14.56 21.55
N ALA A 154 5.16 15.02 21.54
CA ALA A 154 5.73 15.80 20.45
C ALA A 154 7.02 15.15 19.92
N ALA A 155 7.33 15.41 18.65
CA ALA A 155 8.54 14.96 17.99
C ALA A 155 9.06 16.00 17.00
N SER A 156 10.35 15.93 16.65
CA SER A 156 10.92 16.71 15.55
C SER A 156 10.85 15.90 14.25
N GLY A 157 10.09 16.38 13.27
CA GLY A 157 9.95 15.70 12.00
C GLY A 157 9.14 16.47 10.97
N ASP A 158 8.92 15.87 9.82
CA ASP A 158 8.08 16.43 8.77
C ASP A 158 6.59 16.23 9.11
N PRO A 159 5.80 17.30 9.29
CA PRO A 159 4.41 17.19 9.72
C PRO A 159 3.55 16.37 8.78
N THR A 160 3.75 16.51 7.47
CA THR A 160 2.97 15.79 6.45
C THR A 160 3.28 14.31 6.49
N LEU A 161 4.56 13.95 6.59
CA LEU A 161 4.98 12.56 6.64
C LEU A 161 4.59 11.88 7.98
N LEU A 162 4.69 12.59 9.10
CA LEU A 162 4.27 12.08 10.40
C LEU A 162 2.74 11.89 10.47
N ARG A 163 1.97 12.77 9.81
CA ARG A 163 0.54 12.55 9.63
C ARG A 163 0.28 11.25 8.88
N MET A 164 0.97 10.98 7.77
CA MET A 164 0.84 9.72 7.03
C MET A 164 1.19 8.49 7.89
N VAL A 165 2.17 8.59 8.79
CA VAL A 165 2.47 7.51 9.74
C VAL A 165 1.27 7.21 10.61
N LEU A 166 0.67 8.24 11.25
CA LEU A 166 -0.47 8.08 12.14
C LEU A 166 -1.73 7.64 11.38
N GLU A 167 -2.00 8.18 10.20
CA GLU A 167 -3.12 7.75 9.34
C GLU A 167 -3.03 6.25 9.00
N ASN A 168 -1.84 5.75 8.69
CA ASN A 168 -1.64 4.34 8.39
C ASN A 168 -1.76 3.46 9.64
N LEU A 169 -1.14 3.84 10.75
CA LEU A 169 -1.14 3.03 11.98
C LEU A 169 -2.52 3.03 12.66
N LEU A 170 -3.11 4.20 12.87
CA LEU A 170 -4.45 4.34 13.48
C LEU A 170 -5.54 3.81 12.54
N GLY A 171 -5.41 4.03 11.22
CA GLY A 171 -6.32 3.45 10.23
C GLY A 171 -6.27 1.92 10.20
N ASN A 172 -5.09 1.31 10.39
CA ASN A 172 -4.97 -0.13 10.55
C ASN A 172 -5.62 -0.61 11.85
N ALA A 173 -5.35 0.04 12.98
CA ALA A 173 -5.99 -0.27 14.25
C ALA A 173 -7.53 -0.18 14.15
N TRP A 174 -8.03 0.88 13.51
CA TRP A 174 -9.46 1.05 13.23
C TRP A 174 -10.03 -0.08 12.38
N LYS A 175 -9.35 -0.43 11.31
CA LYS A 175 -9.75 -1.49 10.39
C LYS A 175 -9.77 -2.87 11.06
N TYR A 176 -8.67 -3.25 11.73
CA TYR A 176 -8.52 -4.58 12.30
C TYR A 176 -9.33 -4.82 13.58
N THR A 177 -9.86 -3.77 14.18
CA THR A 177 -10.86 -3.86 15.26
C THR A 177 -12.30 -3.88 14.72
N GLY A 178 -12.52 -3.93 13.40
CA GLY A 178 -13.85 -3.86 12.78
C GLY A 178 -14.83 -4.91 13.27
N ASN A 179 -14.36 -6.09 13.64
CA ASN A 179 -15.16 -7.20 14.13
C ASN A 179 -15.08 -7.37 15.67
N THR A 180 -14.48 -6.42 16.39
CA THR A 180 -14.29 -6.49 17.85
C THR A 180 -15.44 -5.75 18.55
N ALA A 181 -16.20 -6.43 19.42
CA ALA A 181 -17.36 -5.87 20.08
C ALA A 181 -17.06 -4.67 21.01
N ALA A 182 -15.90 -4.69 21.68
CA ALA A 182 -15.40 -3.60 22.53
C ALA A 182 -14.04 -3.13 21.99
N ALA A 183 -14.07 -2.47 20.82
CA ALA A 183 -12.87 -2.02 20.12
C ALA A 183 -12.13 -0.95 20.94
N ARG A 184 -10.83 -1.17 21.12
CA ARG A 184 -9.92 -0.25 21.84
C ARG A 184 -8.69 0.03 21.02
N ILE A 185 -8.32 1.29 20.94
CA ILE A 185 -7.12 1.78 20.26
C ILE A 185 -6.41 2.74 21.21
N ALA A 186 -5.09 2.63 21.31
CA ALA A 186 -4.31 3.59 22.09
C ALA A 186 -3.11 4.12 21.29
N PHE A 187 -2.82 5.41 21.46
CA PHE A 187 -1.60 6.06 21.03
C PHE A 187 -0.89 6.65 22.25
N VAL A 188 0.19 6.02 22.65
CA VAL A 188 0.92 6.36 23.89
C VAL A 188 2.44 6.35 23.67
N ARG A 189 3.19 6.96 24.59
CA ARG A 189 4.65 6.81 24.62
C ARG A 189 5.02 5.42 25.16
N HIS A 190 6.07 4.84 24.60
CA HIS A 190 6.57 3.57 25.12
C HIS A 190 7.15 3.75 26.53
N PRO A 191 6.74 2.93 27.52
CA PRO A 191 7.05 3.18 28.93
C PRO A 191 8.54 3.11 29.30
N ARG A 192 9.34 2.40 28.49
CA ARG A 192 10.78 2.17 28.74
C ARG A 192 11.72 2.80 27.72
N GLU A 193 11.20 3.30 26.59
CA GLU A 193 11.99 3.81 25.48
C GLU A 193 11.60 5.25 25.19
N ALA A 194 12.47 6.22 25.59
CA ALA A 194 12.13 7.63 25.62
C ALA A 194 11.74 8.20 24.27
N ALA A 195 12.18 7.92 23.18
CA ALA A 195 11.83 8.48 21.87
C ALA A 195 10.91 7.55 21.05
N THR A 196 10.21 6.62 21.70
CA THR A 196 9.39 5.61 21.05
C THR A 196 7.92 5.81 21.38
N PHE A 197 7.08 5.76 20.36
CA PHE A 197 5.63 5.86 20.40
C PHE A 197 5.01 4.52 20.03
N THR A 198 3.86 4.22 20.60
CA THR A 198 3.13 2.98 20.40
C THR A 198 1.71 3.26 19.94
N VAL A 199 1.32 2.67 18.83
CA VAL A 199 -0.09 2.50 18.46
C VAL A 199 -0.47 1.06 18.75
N SER A 200 -1.51 0.84 19.55
CA SER A 200 -2.00 -0.49 19.91
C SER A 200 -3.49 -0.62 19.70
N ASP A 201 -3.93 -1.84 19.42
CA ASP A 201 -5.33 -2.21 19.26
C ASP A 201 -5.60 -3.59 19.89
N ASN A 202 -6.88 -3.90 20.11
CA ASN A 202 -7.36 -5.20 20.57
C ASN A 202 -8.09 -5.99 19.48
N GLY A 203 -7.73 -5.77 18.22
CA GLY A 203 -8.38 -6.38 17.06
C GLY A 203 -7.88 -7.77 16.71
N ALA A 204 -7.94 -8.11 15.43
CA ALA A 204 -7.61 -9.44 14.90
C ALA A 204 -6.16 -9.89 15.17
N GLY A 205 -5.24 -8.96 15.45
CA GLY A 205 -3.83 -9.29 15.66
C GLY A 205 -3.17 -9.99 14.48
N PHE A 206 -2.05 -10.68 14.72
CA PHE A 206 -1.36 -11.47 13.71
C PHE A 206 -0.36 -12.45 14.34
N ASP A 207 0.04 -13.47 13.58
CA ASP A 207 1.06 -14.43 14.00
C ASP A 207 2.47 -13.82 13.82
N MET A 208 3.25 -13.77 14.90
CA MET A 208 4.61 -13.22 14.94
C MET A 208 5.60 -13.91 14.00
N ARG A 209 5.32 -15.15 13.56
CA ARG A 209 6.13 -15.84 12.53
C ARG A 209 6.19 -15.08 11.22
N PHE A 210 5.23 -14.20 10.97
CA PHE A 210 5.14 -13.37 9.77
C PHE A 210 5.50 -11.90 10.01
N ALA A 211 5.98 -11.52 11.20
CA ALA A 211 6.27 -10.14 11.58
C ALA A 211 7.27 -9.45 10.61
N ASP A 212 8.29 -10.15 10.16
CA ASP A 212 9.29 -9.64 9.22
C ASP A 212 8.69 -9.22 7.88
N ARG A 213 7.57 -9.83 7.50
CA ARG A 213 6.88 -9.54 6.23
C ARG A 213 5.94 -8.33 6.31
N LEU A 214 5.53 -7.90 7.52
CA LEU A 214 4.55 -6.83 7.72
C LEU A 214 4.94 -5.51 7.04
N PHE A 215 6.22 -5.19 7.04
CA PHE A 215 6.76 -3.94 6.49
C PHE A 215 7.21 -4.07 5.03
N GLY A 216 6.99 -5.22 4.39
CA GLY A 216 7.21 -5.42 2.96
C GLY A 216 6.10 -4.77 2.14
N ALA A 217 6.45 -4.22 0.97
CA ALA A 217 5.45 -3.72 0.03
C ALA A 217 4.57 -4.87 -0.46
N PHE A 218 3.26 -4.61 -0.58
CA PHE A 218 2.23 -5.57 -1.03
C PHE A 218 2.05 -6.81 -0.13
N GLN A 219 2.63 -6.80 1.06
CA GLN A 219 2.47 -7.88 2.04
C GLN A 219 1.16 -7.71 2.82
N ARG A 220 0.44 -8.81 3.00
CA ARG A 220 -0.81 -8.88 3.75
C ARG A 220 -0.83 -10.19 4.52
N LEU A 221 -1.23 -10.17 5.79
CA LEU A 221 -1.37 -11.35 6.63
C LEU A 221 -2.82 -11.84 6.71
N HIS A 222 -3.80 -10.94 6.51
CA HIS A 222 -5.23 -11.24 6.43
C HIS A 222 -5.72 -11.23 4.98
N SER A 223 -6.81 -11.96 4.72
CA SER A 223 -7.41 -12.05 3.39
C SER A 223 -8.03 -10.72 2.94
N ALA A 224 -8.14 -10.51 1.61
CA ALA A 224 -8.76 -9.32 1.04
C ALA A 224 -10.26 -9.23 1.30
N SER A 225 -10.91 -10.38 1.49
CA SER A 225 -12.33 -10.49 1.81
C SER A 225 -12.63 -10.13 3.27
N GLU A 226 -11.66 -10.31 4.16
CA GLU A 226 -11.81 -10.06 5.58
C GLU A 226 -11.47 -8.60 5.93
N PHE A 227 -10.35 -8.10 5.46
CA PHE A 227 -9.93 -6.72 5.67
C PHE A 227 -9.42 -6.10 4.36
N PRO A 228 -10.04 -5.03 3.85
CA PRO A 228 -9.60 -4.36 2.61
C PRO A 228 -8.25 -3.67 2.79
N GLY A 229 -7.47 -3.55 1.69
CA GLY A 229 -6.21 -2.79 1.71
C GLY A 229 -5.21 -3.23 0.65
N THR A 230 -4.24 -2.37 0.35
CA THR A 230 -3.22 -2.53 -0.70
C THR A 230 -1.93 -3.23 -0.24
N GLY A 231 -1.71 -3.33 1.09
CA GLY A 231 -0.46 -3.88 1.65
C GLY A 231 0.75 -2.94 1.58
N ILE A 232 0.53 -1.62 1.45
CA ILE A 232 1.60 -0.63 1.28
C ILE A 232 1.74 0.28 2.49
N GLY A 233 0.67 0.45 3.26
CA GLY A 233 0.65 1.37 4.40
C GLY A 233 1.82 1.19 5.36
N LEU A 234 2.09 -0.05 5.80
CA LEU A 234 3.20 -0.33 6.72
C LEU A 234 4.58 -0.17 6.06
N ALA A 235 4.71 -0.45 4.77
CA ALA A 235 5.94 -0.16 4.02
C ALA A 235 6.22 1.34 3.95
N SER A 236 5.18 2.16 3.74
CA SER A 236 5.27 3.63 3.79
C SER A 236 5.66 4.11 5.18
N VAL A 237 5.03 3.59 6.23
CA VAL A 237 5.38 3.91 7.63
C VAL A 237 6.85 3.61 7.90
N ARG A 238 7.33 2.40 7.56
CA ARG A 238 8.73 2.04 7.73
C ARG A 238 9.67 3.00 7.00
N ARG A 239 9.36 3.33 5.75
CA ARG A 239 10.17 4.24 4.94
C ARG A 239 10.24 5.63 5.57
N ILE A 240 9.11 6.19 6.01
CA ILE A 240 9.03 7.50 6.66
C ILE A 240 9.83 7.50 7.96
N VAL A 241 9.62 6.52 8.83
CA VAL A 241 10.31 6.41 10.12
C VAL A 241 11.83 6.29 9.94
N LEU A 242 12.29 5.44 9.01
CA LEU A 242 13.72 5.32 8.69
C LEU A 242 14.32 6.61 8.14
N ARG A 243 13.60 7.36 7.31
CA ARG A 243 14.05 8.69 6.85
C ARG A 243 14.19 9.71 7.98
N HIS A 244 13.38 9.59 9.02
CA HIS A 244 13.53 10.39 10.23
C HIS A 244 14.69 9.95 11.14
N GLY A 245 15.38 8.85 10.79
CA GLY A 245 16.47 8.26 11.57
C GLY A 245 15.98 7.35 12.69
N GLY A 246 14.70 6.98 12.67
CA GLY A 246 14.08 6.12 13.66
C GLY A 246 14.03 4.64 13.26
N SER A 247 13.32 3.87 14.04
CA SER A 247 13.06 2.45 13.81
C SER A 247 11.59 2.13 14.05
N ILE A 248 11.10 1.05 13.44
CA ILE A 248 9.74 0.56 13.66
C ILE A 248 9.77 -0.96 13.86
N ARG A 249 8.97 -1.44 14.81
CA ARG A 249 8.72 -2.86 15.05
C ARG A 249 7.24 -3.08 15.35
N ALA A 250 6.81 -4.33 15.27
CA ALA A 250 5.45 -4.73 15.57
C ALA A 250 5.44 -5.95 16.49
N GLU A 251 4.45 -6.03 17.36
CA GLU A 251 4.11 -7.17 18.19
C GLU A 251 2.63 -7.48 17.98
N GLY A 252 2.26 -8.75 17.94
CA GLY A 252 0.87 -9.16 17.76
C GLY A 252 0.63 -10.58 18.24
N GLU A 253 -0.61 -10.87 18.55
CA GLU A 253 -1.11 -12.21 18.85
C GLU A 253 -2.48 -12.36 18.19
N PRO A 254 -2.76 -13.46 17.47
CA PRO A 254 -4.06 -13.68 16.84
C PRO A 254 -5.21 -13.49 17.85
N ASP A 255 -6.21 -12.72 17.44
CA ASP A 255 -7.41 -12.37 18.21
C ASP A 255 -7.17 -11.60 19.52
N ARG A 256 -5.95 -11.10 19.73
CA ARG A 256 -5.59 -10.28 20.90
C ARG A 256 -5.04 -8.90 20.56
N GLY A 257 -5.05 -8.58 19.26
CA GLY A 257 -4.63 -7.28 18.75
C GLY A 257 -3.15 -7.16 18.42
N ALA A 258 -2.75 -5.95 18.11
CA ALA A 258 -1.40 -5.61 17.66
C ALA A 258 -0.87 -4.36 18.36
N ARG A 259 0.48 -4.25 18.37
CA ARG A 259 1.22 -3.08 18.83
C ARG A 259 2.28 -2.73 17.80
N PHE A 260 2.29 -1.49 17.37
CA PHE A 260 3.29 -0.94 16.49
C PHE A 260 4.09 0.12 17.24
N HIS A 261 5.40 -0.12 17.39
CA HIS A 261 6.32 0.77 18.08
C HIS A 261 7.19 1.47 17.05
N PHE A 262 7.21 2.79 17.04
CA PHE A 262 8.10 3.55 16.18
C PHE A 262 8.86 4.61 16.96
N SER A 263 10.14 4.80 16.64
CA SER A 263 10.98 5.80 17.29
C SER A 263 11.24 6.97 16.35
N LEU A 264 11.39 8.18 16.94
CA LEU A 264 11.77 9.40 16.25
C LEU A 264 12.91 10.07 17.04
N PRO A 265 14.17 9.94 16.60
CA PRO A 265 15.31 10.57 17.30
C PRO A 265 15.15 12.08 17.38
N GLY A 266 15.44 12.66 18.54
CA GLY A 266 15.26 14.10 18.81
C GLY A 266 13.86 14.48 19.30
N SER A 267 13.10 13.51 19.78
CA SER A 267 11.79 13.72 20.43
C SER A 267 11.93 13.84 21.93
#